data_f51fff42dbde2fe11657c19776d4da0a
#
_entry.id   f51fff42dbde2fe11657c19776d4da0a
#
_cell.length_a   1.000
_cell.length_b   1.000
_cell.length_c   1.000
_cell.angle_alpha   90.00
_cell.angle_beta   90.00
_cell.angle_gamma   90.00
#
_symmetry.space_group_name_H-M   'P 1'
#
loop_
_entity.id
_entity.type
_entity.pdbx_description
1 polymer ?
#
loop_
_entity_poly.entity_id
_entity_poly.type
_entity_poly.pdbx_seq_one_letter_code
_entity_poly.pdbx_strand_id
1 'polypeptide(L)'
;IYAVFHEGACSDTMEYDVNFMMRTNYEYSKSLLHFCLRHRIPFMYASSASTYGSGKHGFREGDECEDALNPYAFSKLAFDRYVRQIMPEAHSQVVGLKYFNVYGQQEHHKGKMASIFYQLYNQINETGKAHLFRGWGDIHGTPVKDGEQRRDFIYVQDVVKVNLWFWENHAPSGIYNCGTGHAHSYIEVAEAVIKSMGKGEIAF
;
A
#
# COMPACT_ATOMS: atom_id res chain seq x y z
N ILE A 1 -23.17 -4.76 13.63
CA ILE A 1 -21.87 -4.35 13.06
C ILE A 1 -21.78 -2.84 13.18
N TYR A 2 -20.72 -2.33 13.81
CA TYR A 2 -20.53 -0.89 14.03
C TYR A 2 -19.73 -0.22 12.91
N ALA A 3 -18.81 -0.95 12.30
CA ALA A 3 -18.02 -0.51 11.15
C ALA A 3 -17.45 -1.73 10.42
N VAL A 4 -17.02 -1.53 9.18
CA VAL A 4 -16.27 -2.51 8.39
C VAL A 4 -14.94 -1.91 7.98
N PHE A 5 -13.85 -2.61 8.33
CA PHE A 5 -12.49 -2.34 7.86
C PHE A 5 -12.14 -3.40 6.83
N HIS A 6 -12.20 -3.04 5.58
CA HIS A 6 -11.97 -3.95 4.45
C HIS A 6 -10.53 -3.90 3.98
N GLU A 7 -9.70 -4.75 4.60
CA GLU A 7 -8.27 -4.89 4.29
C GLU A 7 -7.98 -6.08 3.36
N GLY A 8 -8.99 -6.93 3.13
CA GLY A 8 -8.84 -8.15 2.33
C GLY A 8 -8.72 -7.86 0.84
N ALA A 9 -7.64 -8.35 0.22
CA ALA A 9 -7.40 -8.27 -1.22
C ALA A 9 -6.31 -9.25 -1.65
N CYS A 10 -6.23 -9.57 -2.95
CA CYS A 10 -5.00 -10.06 -3.52
C CYS A 10 -4.02 -8.88 -3.61
N SER A 11 -2.91 -8.95 -2.87
CA SER A 11 -1.87 -7.91 -2.83
C SER A 11 -0.64 -8.26 -3.68
N ASP A 12 -0.67 -9.38 -4.40
CA ASP A 12 0.44 -9.78 -5.28
C ASP A 12 0.49 -8.87 -6.51
N THR A 13 1.50 -8.00 -6.56
CA THR A 13 1.71 -7.06 -7.66
C THR A 13 2.23 -7.76 -8.94
N MET A 14 2.60 -9.04 -8.84
CA MET A 14 3.06 -9.88 -9.95
C MET A 14 1.95 -10.81 -10.46
N GLU A 15 0.73 -10.72 -9.93
CA GLU A 15 -0.41 -11.44 -10.45
C GLU A 15 -0.93 -10.73 -11.72
N TYR A 16 -0.93 -11.45 -12.84
CA TYR A 16 -1.34 -10.94 -14.15
C TYR A 16 -2.71 -11.47 -14.61
N ASP A 17 -3.36 -12.36 -13.85
CA ASP A 17 -4.75 -12.71 -14.12
C ASP A 17 -5.67 -11.53 -13.75
N VAL A 18 -5.97 -10.72 -14.77
CA VAL A 18 -6.84 -9.55 -14.64
C VAL A 18 -8.23 -9.92 -14.14
N ASN A 19 -8.79 -11.04 -14.60
CA ASN A 19 -10.12 -11.48 -14.19
C ASN A 19 -10.15 -11.85 -12.70
N PHE A 20 -9.12 -12.57 -12.24
CA PHE A 20 -8.96 -12.90 -10.83
C PHE A 20 -8.82 -11.62 -9.99
N MET A 21 -7.94 -10.69 -10.41
CA MET A 21 -7.73 -9.41 -9.71
C MET A 21 -9.02 -8.58 -9.64
N MET A 22 -9.72 -8.42 -10.75
CA MET A 22 -10.95 -7.62 -10.78
C MET A 22 -12.05 -8.27 -9.92
N ARG A 23 -12.23 -9.56 -9.99
CA ARG A 23 -13.21 -10.27 -9.17
C ARG A 23 -12.91 -10.15 -7.68
N THR A 24 -11.62 -10.31 -7.29
CA THR A 24 -11.20 -10.34 -5.89
C THR A 24 -11.11 -8.94 -5.28
N ASN A 25 -10.51 -7.98 -5.99
CA ASN A 25 -10.22 -6.66 -5.44
C ASN A 25 -11.30 -5.62 -5.75
N TYR A 26 -12.00 -5.75 -6.87
CA TYR A 26 -13.00 -4.77 -7.30
C TYR A 26 -14.44 -5.24 -7.04
N GLU A 27 -14.88 -6.34 -7.64
CA GLU A 27 -16.29 -6.77 -7.54
C GLU A 27 -16.66 -7.19 -6.11
N TYR A 28 -15.78 -7.88 -5.41
CA TYR A 28 -16.00 -8.21 -3.99
C TYR A 28 -16.10 -6.96 -3.12
N SER A 29 -15.17 -6.01 -3.31
CA SER A 29 -15.18 -4.73 -2.57
C SER A 29 -16.44 -3.93 -2.84
N LYS A 30 -16.92 -3.88 -4.10
CA LYS A 30 -18.20 -3.27 -4.45
C LYS A 30 -19.37 -3.91 -3.71
N SER A 31 -19.42 -5.23 -3.73
CA SER A 31 -20.52 -5.98 -3.08
C SER A 31 -20.57 -5.66 -1.58
N LEU A 32 -19.40 -5.63 -0.94
CA LEU A 32 -19.28 -5.30 0.48
C LEU A 32 -19.65 -3.83 0.78
N LEU A 33 -19.17 -2.91 -0.06
CA LEU A 33 -19.52 -1.50 0.04
C LEU A 33 -21.03 -1.29 -0.06
N HIS A 34 -21.71 -1.87 -1.07
CA HIS A 34 -23.17 -1.77 -1.22
C HIS A 34 -23.93 -2.36 -0.04
N PHE A 35 -23.44 -3.46 0.52
CA PHE A 35 -23.98 -3.99 1.77
C PHE A 35 -23.88 -2.95 2.90
N CYS A 36 -22.70 -2.34 3.09
CA CYS A 36 -22.48 -1.33 4.13
C CYS A 36 -23.37 -0.10 3.93
N LEU A 37 -23.44 0.43 2.70
CA LEU A 37 -24.29 1.58 2.38
C LEU A 37 -25.78 1.31 2.66
N ARG A 38 -26.28 0.14 2.26
CA ARG A 38 -27.68 -0.26 2.49
C ARG A 38 -28.03 -0.33 3.98
N HIS A 39 -27.08 -0.73 4.80
CA HIS A 39 -27.25 -0.88 6.25
C HIS A 39 -26.72 0.32 7.05
N ARG A 40 -26.26 1.38 6.38
CA ARG A 40 -25.68 2.59 7.00
C ARG A 40 -24.50 2.27 7.92
N ILE A 41 -23.66 1.31 7.53
CA ILE A 41 -22.47 0.89 8.25
C ILE A 41 -21.28 1.69 7.71
N PRO A 42 -20.48 2.37 8.54
CA PRO A 42 -19.22 2.98 8.13
C PRO A 42 -18.31 1.96 7.47
N PHE A 43 -17.70 2.34 6.34
CA PHE A 43 -16.85 1.48 5.53
C PHE A 43 -15.51 2.13 5.29
N MET A 44 -14.46 1.58 5.88
CA MET A 44 -13.07 1.91 5.62
C MET A 44 -12.45 0.82 4.75
N TYR A 45 -11.62 1.20 3.76
CA TYR A 45 -11.02 0.20 2.88
C TYR A 45 -9.58 0.51 2.51
N ALA A 46 -8.81 -0.55 2.29
CA ALA A 46 -7.45 -0.47 1.77
C ALA A 46 -7.45 -0.14 0.27
N SER A 47 -7.11 1.10 -0.06
CA SER A 47 -6.57 1.47 -1.36
C SER A 47 -5.05 1.29 -1.35
N SER A 48 -4.34 1.84 -2.32
CA SER A 48 -2.90 1.67 -2.43
C SER A 48 -2.23 2.86 -3.11
N ALA A 49 -1.06 3.24 -2.65
CA ALA A 49 -0.19 4.20 -3.36
C ALA A 49 0.29 3.69 -4.73
N SER A 50 0.16 2.38 -5.01
CA SER A 50 0.43 1.82 -6.35
C SER A 50 -0.48 2.41 -7.44
N THR A 51 -1.62 3.00 -7.06
CA THR A 51 -2.52 3.72 -7.99
C THR A 51 -1.86 4.94 -8.63
N TYR A 52 -0.82 5.49 -8.01
CA TYR A 52 -0.02 6.58 -8.57
C TYR A 52 1.02 6.11 -9.60
N GLY A 53 1.13 4.80 -9.80
CA GLY A 53 2.06 4.21 -10.75
C GLY A 53 3.50 4.56 -10.43
N SER A 54 4.14 5.20 -11.38
CA SER A 54 5.53 5.62 -11.25
C SER A 54 5.74 6.87 -10.38
N GLY A 55 4.68 7.55 -10.01
CA GLY A 55 4.75 8.85 -9.34
C GLY A 55 5.07 10.02 -10.27
N LYS A 56 5.01 9.81 -11.58
CA LYS A 56 5.31 10.84 -12.60
C LYS A 56 4.51 12.13 -12.40
N HIS A 57 3.29 12.01 -11.93
CA HIS A 57 2.37 13.13 -11.72
C HIS A 57 2.28 13.55 -10.24
N GLY A 58 3.13 12.98 -9.38
CA GLY A 58 3.11 13.21 -7.93
C GLY A 58 2.26 12.19 -7.18
N PHE A 59 2.05 12.46 -5.88
CA PHE A 59 1.38 11.56 -4.95
C PHE A 59 0.25 12.29 -4.20
N ARG A 60 -0.52 13.13 -4.91
CA ARG A 60 -1.71 13.78 -4.34
C ARG A 60 -2.97 13.00 -4.69
N GLU A 61 -3.95 13.06 -3.80
CA GLU A 61 -5.25 12.43 -4.00
C GLU A 61 -6.02 13.17 -5.09
N GLY A 62 -6.10 12.57 -6.26
CA GLY A 62 -6.79 13.13 -7.42
C GLY A 62 -6.51 12.34 -8.69
N ASP A 63 -7.43 12.38 -9.63
CA ASP A 63 -7.34 11.60 -10.87
C ASP A 63 -6.11 11.98 -11.70
N GLU A 64 -5.65 13.23 -11.58
CA GLU A 64 -4.50 13.75 -12.30
C GLU A 64 -3.15 13.12 -11.90
N CYS A 65 -3.09 12.53 -10.69
CA CYS A 65 -1.88 11.87 -10.20
C CYS A 65 -1.92 10.34 -10.38
N GLU A 66 -3.04 9.78 -10.83
CA GLU A 66 -3.27 8.34 -10.88
C GLU A 66 -2.89 7.73 -12.24
N ASP A 67 -1.97 6.77 -12.22
CA ASP A 67 -1.42 6.09 -13.42
C ASP A 67 -1.04 4.63 -13.10
N ALA A 68 -2.04 3.76 -12.96
CA ALA A 68 -1.84 2.36 -12.58
C ALA A 68 -1.03 1.57 -13.61
N LEU A 69 0.07 0.93 -13.18
CA LEU A 69 1.03 0.24 -14.05
C LEU A 69 0.87 -1.29 -14.13
N ASN A 70 0.03 -1.88 -13.28
CA ASN A 70 -0.18 -3.34 -13.25
C ASN A 70 -1.62 -3.66 -12.87
N PRO A 71 -2.07 -4.94 -13.04
CA PRO A 71 -3.45 -5.34 -12.72
C PRO A 71 -3.85 -5.07 -11.26
N TYR A 72 -2.93 -5.26 -10.31
CA TYR A 72 -3.18 -4.93 -8.90
C TYR A 72 -3.51 -3.45 -8.71
N ALA A 73 -2.62 -2.56 -9.17
CA ALA A 73 -2.81 -1.12 -9.08
C ALA A 73 -4.11 -0.68 -9.78
N PHE A 74 -4.38 -1.25 -10.96
CA PHE A 74 -5.60 -0.97 -11.72
C PHE A 74 -6.86 -1.39 -10.95
N SER A 75 -6.85 -2.56 -10.30
CA SER A 75 -8.00 -3.05 -9.52
C SER A 75 -8.33 -2.12 -8.35
N LYS A 76 -7.30 -1.59 -7.66
CA LYS A 76 -7.46 -0.61 -6.58
C LYS A 76 -7.94 0.74 -7.11
N LEU A 77 -7.36 1.21 -8.21
CA LEU A 77 -7.76 2.46 -8.86
C LEU A 77 -9.20 2.41 -9.37
N ALA A 78 -9.60 1.31 -10.00
CA ALA A 78 -10.98 1.12 -10.46
C ALA A 78 -11.98 1.21 -9.30
N PHE A 79 -11.63 0.65 -8.13
CA PHE A 79 -12.48 0.74 -6.95
C PHE A 79 -12.50 2.15 -6.38
N ASP A 80 -11.37 2.86 -6.30
CA ASP A 80 -11.32 4.27 -5.88
C ASP A 80 -12.22 5.15 -6.77
N ARG A 81 -12.14 4.99 -8.09
CA ARG A 81 -12.99 5.72 -9.04
C ARG A 81 -14.46 5.41 -8.85
N TYR A 82 -14.80 4.16 -8.65
CA TYR A 82 -16.17 3.76 -8.34
C TYR A 82 -16.68 4.41 -7.04
N VAL A 83 -15.87 4.38 -5.98
CA VAL A 83 -16.21 5.01 -4.70
C VAL A 83 -16.44 6.52 -4.86
N ARG A 84 -15.58 7.23 -5.61
CA ARG A 84 -15.78 8.67 -5.87
C ARG A 84 -17.11 8.97 -6.53
N GLN A 85 -17.57 8.11 -7.45
CA GLN A 85 -18.86 8.30 -8.15
C GLN A 85 -20.06 8.17 -7.22
N ILE A 86 -20.01 7.21 -6.26
CA ILE A 86 -21.16 6.93 -5.39
C ILE A 86 -21.10 7.65 -4.05
N MET A 87 -19.95 8.15 -3.64
CA MET A 87 -19.73 8.82 -2.36
C MET A 87 -20.67 10.03 -2.12
N PRO A 88 -20.98 10.88 -3.11
CA PRO A 88 -21.91 12.01 -2.91
C PRO A 88 -23.32 11.60 -2.46
N GLU A 89 -23.74 10.38 -2.79
CA GLU A 89 -25.04 9.82 -2.42
C GLU A 89 -24.97 8.90 -1.19
N ALA A 90 -23.79 8.72 -0.60
CA ALA A 90 -23.61 7.84 0.53
C ALA A 90 -24.17 8.46 1.82
N HIS A 91 -25.03 7.70 2.52
CA HIS A 91 -25.62 8.09 3.81
C HIS A 91 -24.84 7.52 5.03
N SER A 92 -23.68 6.93 4.80
CA SER A 92 -22.75 6.48 5.82
C SER A 92 -21.33 6.83 5.42
N GLN A 93 -20.43 6.87 6.39
CA GLN A 93 -19.03 7.18 6.15
C GLN A 93 -18.39 6.15 5.21
N VAL A 94 -17.65 6.65 4.20
CA VAL A 94 -16.83 5.82 3.30
C VAL A 94 -15.43 6.44 3.24
N VAL A 95 -14.40 5.69 3.66
CA VAL A 95 -13.01 6.15 3.69
C VAL A 95 -12.12 5.17 2.96
N GLY A 96 -11.42 5.63 1.95
CA GLY A 96 -10.35 4.89 1.28
C GLY A 96 -8.99 5.36 1.78
N LEU A 97 -8.11 4.44 2.13
CA LEU A 97 -6.76 4.77 2.55
C LEU A 97 -5.75 4.21 1.55
N LYS A 98 -5.08 5.10 0.82
CA LYS A 98 -3.99 4.75 -0.10
C LYS A 98 -2.73 4.45 0.73
N TYR A 99 -2.57 3.18 1.11
CA TYR A 99 -1.41 2.76 1.87
C TYR A 99 -0.14 2.85 1.02
N PHE A 100 0.87 3.46 1.59
CA PHE A 100 2.24 3.37 1.10
C PHE A 100 2.87 2.04 1.52
N ASN A 101 4.18 1.94 1.70
CA ASN A 101 4.80 0.65 1.97
C ASN A 101 4.68 0.30 3.45
N VAL A 102 3.62 -0.43 3.80
CA VAL A 102 3.36 -0.84 5.18
C VAL A 102 4.34 -1.95 5.59
N TYR A 103 4.94 -1.80 6.77
CA TYR A 103 5.80 -2.81 7.37
C TYR A 103 5.47 -3.01 8.85
N GLY A 104 5.88 -4.16 9.41
CA GLY A 104 5.72 -4.39 10.84
C GLY A 104 5.64 -5.85 11.23
N GLN A 105 4.90 -6.12 12.28
CA GLN A 105 4.80 -7.44 12.88
C GLN A 105 3.90 -8.37 12.04
N GLN A 106 4.08 -9.69 12.25
CA GLN A 106 3.22 -10.75 11.70
C GLN A 106 3.24 -10.87 10.17
N GLU A 107 4.35 -10.57 9.52
CA GLU A 107 4.49 -10.68 8.06
C GLU A 107 4.91 -12.07 7.56
N HIS A 108 5.20 -13.02 8.44
CA HIS A 108 5.76 -14.34 8.08
C HIS A 108 4.91 -15.13 7.08
N HIS A 109 3.59 -14.92 7.07
CA HIS A 109 2.67 -15.60 6.15
C HIS A 109 2.64 -15.02 4.74
N LYS A 110 3.22 -13.83 4.52
CA LYS A 110 3.18 -13.12 3.23
C LYS A 110 4.22 -13.62 2.22
N GLY A 111 5.17 -14.47 2.64
CA GLY A 111 6.23 -14.97 1.77
C GLY A 111 6.99 -13.83 1.08
N LYS A 112 7.14 -13.91 -0.24
CA LYS A 112 7.84 -12.89 -1.04
C LYS A 112 7.15 -11.53 -1.11
N MET A 113 5.88 -11.44 -0.69
CA MET A 113 5.13 -10.17 -0.60
C MET A 113 5.27 -9.48 0.76
N ALA A 114 6.06 -10.04 1.69
CA ALA A 114 6.41 -9.38 2.94
C ALA A 114 7.25 -8.11 2.67
N SER A 115 7.22 -7.16 3.62
CA SER A 115 7.98 -5.92 3.49
C SER A 115 9.47 -6.19 3.34
N ILE A 116 10.17 -5.22 2.76
CA ILE A 116 11.64 -5.29 2.62
C ILE A 116 12.33 -5.45 3.98
N PHE A 117 11.80 -4.88 5.05
CA PHE A 117 12.33 -5.05 6.41
C PHE A 117 12.37 -6.51 6.83
N TYR A 118 11.27 -7.25 6.63
CA TYR A 118 11.19 -8.67 6.97
C TYR A 118 12.06 -9.52 6.05
N GLN A 119 12.11 -9.21 4.76
CA GLN A 119 12.96 -9.91 3.80
C GLN A 119 14.45 -9.75 4.15
N LEU A 120 14.92 -8.52 4.43
CA LEU A 120 16.29 -8.25 4.82
C LEU A 120 16.65 -8.92 6.15
N TYR A 121 15.75 -8.89 7.14
CA TYR A 121 15.93 -9.61 8.39
C TYR A 121 16.20 -11.11 8.16
N ASN A 122 15.41 -11.77 7.33
CA ASN A 122 15.61 -13.19 7.01
C ASN A 122 16.91 -13.42 6.24
N GLN A 123 17.19 -12.62 5.20
CA GLN A 123 18.45 -12.73 4.43
C GLN A 123 19.68 -12.60 5.31
N ILE A 124 19.70 -11.61 6.21
CA ILE A 124 20.83 -11.41 7.13
C ILE A 124 20.98 -12.60 8.10
N ASN A 125 19.88 -13.16 8.59
CA ASN A 125 19.94 -14.34 9.45
C ASN A 125 20.49 -15.58 8.72
N GLU A 126 20.11 -15.77 7.47
CA GLU A 126 20.49 -16.94 6.67
C GLU A 126 21.89 -16.83 6.07
N THR A 127 22.24 -15.65 5.56
CA THR A 127 23.46 -15.48 4.75
C THR A 127 24.46 -14.46 5.31
N GLY A 128 24.08 -13.68 6.31
CA GLY A 128 24.85 -12.54 6.80
C GLY A 128 24.77 -11.30 5.90
N LYS A 129 24.00 -11.35 4.82
CA LYS A 129 23.96 -10.29 3.80
C LYS A 129 22.55 -9.76 3.57
N ALA A 130 22.45 -8.44 3.39
CA ALA A 130 21.28 -7.73 2.93
C ALA A 130 21.40 -7.49 1.43
N HIS A 131 20.74 -8.29 0.60
CA HIS A 131 20.77 -8.15 -0.85
C HIS A 131 19.79 -7.09 -1.30
N LEU A 132 20.31 -6.02 -1.92
CA LEU A 132 19.54 -4.92 -2.46
C LEU A 132 19.44 -5.00 -3.98
N PHE A 133 18.45 -4.31 -4.52
CA PHE A 133 18.27 -4.20 -5.97
C PHE A 133 19.38 -3.35 -6.59
N ARG A 134 19.87 -3.80 -7.73
CA ARG A 134 20.74 -2.99 -8.56
C ARG A 134 19.98 -1.80 -9.12
N GLY A 135 20.69 -0.70 -9.33
CA GLY A 135 20.14 0.48 -9.97
C GLY A 135 19.80 0.25 -11.44
N TRP A 136 18.80 0.93 -11.88
CA TRP A 136 18.47 1.09 -13.31
C TRP A 136 17.98 2.51 -13.52
N GLY A 137 17.76 2.91 -14.76
CA GLY A 137 17.10 4.19 -15.03
C GLY A 137 15.69 4.22 -14.41
N ASP A 138 15.33 5.33 -13.81
CA ASP A 138 13.95 5.56 -13.43
C ASP A 138 13.07 5.69 -14.69
N ILE A 139 11.77 5.83 -14.50
CA ILE A 139 10.81 6.00 -15.60
C ILE A 139 11.01 7.28 -16.43
N HIS A 140 11.83 8.22 -15.95
CA HIS A 140 12.22 9.44 -16.65
C HIS A 140 13.59 9.28 -17.33
N GLY A 141 14.19 8.09 -17.26
CA GLY A 141 15.53 7.83 -17.78
C GLY A 141 16.66 8.36 -16.90
N THR A 142 16.35 8.82 -15.67
CA THR A 142 17.37 9.24 -14.71
C THR A 142 18.03 8.00 -14.10
N PRO A 143 19.36 7.85 -14.15
CA PRO A 143 20.05 6.74 -13.53
C PRO A 143 19.84 6.72 -12.02
N VAL A 144 19.30 5.62 -11.48
CA VAL A 144 19.19 5.36 -10.06
C VAL A 144 20.33 4.41 -9.67
N LYS A 145 21.14 4.75 -8.67
CA LYS A 145 22.23 3.91 -8.19
C LYS A 145 21.68 2.67 -7.45
N ASP A 146 22.54 1.68 -7.27
CA ASP A 146 22.23 0.46 -6.54
C ASP A 146 21.67 0.80 -5.15
N GLY A 147 20.49 0.27 -4.81
CA GLY A 147 19.82 0.48 -3.54
C GLY A 147 19.24 1.87 -3.26
N GLU A 148 19.41 2.83 -4.18
CA GLU A 148 18.91 4.20 -3.99
C GLU A 148 17.43 4.41 -4.40
N GLN A 149 16.76 3.36 -4.82
CA GLN A 149 15.30 3.43 -5.04
C GLN A 149 14.61 3.80 -3.72
N ARG A 150 13.69 4.76 -3.78
CA ARG A 150 13.07 5.33 -2.58
C ARG A 150 11.61 4.92 -2.45
N ARG A 151 11.18 4.71 -1.21
CA ARG A 151 9.77 4.44 -0.87
C ARG A 151 9.42 5.14 0.45
N ASP A 152 8.16 5.54 0.58
CA ASP A 152 7.61 5.92 1.87
C ASP A 152 7.21 4.63 2.61
N PHE A 153 7.77 4.42 3.78
CA PHE A 153 7.52 3.26 4.64
C PHE A 153 6.77 3.69 5.88
N ILE A 154 5.60 3.09 6.10
CA ILE A 154 4.76 3.37 7.26
C ILE A 154 4.62 2.13 8.16
N TYR A 155 4.74 2.32 9.48
CA TYR A 155 4.61 1.23 10.43
C TYR A 155 3.14 0.79 10.59
N VAL A 156 2.91 -0.52 10.62
CA VAL A 156 1.55 -1.10 10.60
C VAL A 156 0.66 -0.59 11.74
N GLN A 157 1.21 -0.36 12.94
CA GLN A 157 0.41 0.16 14.05
C GLN A 157 -0.03 1.61 13.83
N ASP A 158 0.72 2.41 13.09
CA ASP A 158 0.30 3.77 12.74
C ASP A 158 -0.81 3.73 11.69
N VAL A 159 -0.75 2.78 10.75
CA VAL A 159 -1.87 2.49 9.82
C VAL A 159 -3.14 2.12 10.59
N VAL A 160 -3.04 1.25 11.59
CA VAL A 160 -4.18 0.87 12.45
C VAL A 160 -4.74 2.08 13.19
N LYS A 161 -3.88 2.93 13.77
CA LYS A 161 -4.31 4.17 14.44
C LYS A 161 -5.05 5.11 13.48
N VAL A 162 -4.57 5.26 12.25
CA VAL A 162 -5.23 6.09 11.23
C VAL A 162 -6.63 5.55 10.92
N ASN A 163 -6.78 4.25 10.70
CA ASN A 163 -8.09 3.61 10.49
C ASN A 163 -9.05 3.87 11.64
N LEU A 164 -8.61 3.61 12.86
CA LEU A 164 -9.42 3.81 14.07
C LEU A 164 -9.77 5.29 14.25
N TRP A 165 -8.82 6.20 14.01
CA TRP A 165 -9.06 7.63 14.12
C TRP A 165 -10.17 8.12 13.18
N PHE A 166 -10.19 7.67 11.92
CA PHE A 166 -11.25 8.02 10.97
C PHE A 166 -12.62 7.57 11.46
N TRP A 167 -12.70 6.37 12.01
CA TRP A 167 -13.94 5.81 12.53
C TRP A 167 -14.40 6.50 13.81
N GLU A 168 -13.52 6.64 14.79
CA GLU A 168 -13.85 7.22 16.11
C GLU A 168 -14.21 8.71 16.04
N ASN A 169 -13.60 9.45 15.14
CA ASN A 169 -13.83 10.89 14.99
C ASN A 169 -14.88 11.21 13.92
N HIS A 170 -15.51 10.20 13.31
CA HIS A 170 -16.46 10.40 12.22
C HIS A 170 -15.95 11.38 11.16
N ALA A 171 -14.66 11.25 10.83
CA ALA A 171 -13.99 12.14 9.88
C ALA A 171 -14.68 12.09 8.50
N PRO A 172 -14.58 13.13 7.68
CA PRO A 172 -15.25 13.20 6.38
C PRO A 172 -14.97 11.98 5.50
N SER A 173 -15.97 11.56 4.74
CA SER A 173 -15.78 10.57 3.68
C SER A 173 -14.79 11.10 2.63
N GLY A 174 -13.94 10.23 2.12
CA GLY A 174 -12.91 10.61 1.16
C GLY A 174 -11.92 9.49 0.88
N ILE A 175 -11.00 9.76 -0.03
CA ILE A 175 -9.85 8.88 -0.29
C ILE A 175 -8.60 9.66 0.09
N TYR A 176 -7.79 9.11 0.97
CA TYR A 176 -6.68 9.79 1.61
C TYR A 176 -5.39 8.99 1.49
N ASN A 177 -4.27 9.69 1.38
CA ASN A 177 -2.97 9.07 1.51
C ASN A 177 -2.72 8.60 2.94
N CYS A 178 -2.13 7.42 3.09
CA CYS A 178 -1.69 6.88 4.36
C CYS A 178 -0.23 6.46 4.27
N GLY A 179 0.65 7.41 4.49
CA GLY A 179 2.11 7.34 4.48
C GLY A 179 2.69 8.30 5.49
N THR A 180 4.02 8.38 5.57
CA THR A 180 4.73 9.29 6.47
C THR A 180 5.04 10.64 5.83
N GLY A 181 4.96 10.73 4.50
CA GLY A 181 5.40 11.88 3.73
C GLY A 181 6.92 11.94 3.53
N HIS A 182 7.66 10.93 4.01
CA HIS A 182 9.11 10.86 3.90
C HIS A 182 9.53 9.57 3.20
N ALA A 183 10.21 9.72 2.06
CA ALA A 183 10.73 8.58 1.31
C ALA A 183 12.16 8.25 1.74
N HIS A 184 12.41 6.97 2.01
CA HIS A 184 13.71 6.40 2.35
C HIS A 184 14.22 5.48 1.25
N SER A 185 15.55 5.43 1.04
CA SER A 185 16.17 4.50 0.12
C SER A 185 16.22 3.09 0.71
N TYR A 186 16.37 2.09 -0.15
CA TYR A 186 16.58 0.71 0.33
C TYR A 186 17.91 0.56 1.07
N ILE A 187 18.92 1.39 0.78
CA ILE A 187 20.17 1.44 1.56
C ILE A 187 19.88 1.89 3.00
N GLU A 188 19.17 3.01 3.18
CA GLU A 188 18.79 3.50 4.53
C GLU A 188 18.01 2.44 5.32
N VAL A 189 17.13 1.69 4.66
CA VAL A 189 16.39 0.59 5.29
C VAL A 189 17.33 -0.55 5.68
N ALA A 190 18.23 -0.98 4.80
CA ALA A 190 19.18 -2.05 5.08
C ALA A 190 20.11 -1.69 6.24
N GLU A 191 20.64 -0.47 6.26
CA GLU A 191 21.48 0.04 7.35
C GLU A 191 20.72 0.02 8.69
N ALA A 192 19.44 0.44 8.69
CA ALA A 192 18.61 0.40 9.90
C ALA A 192 18.39 -1.03 10.42
N VAL A 193 18.13 -2.01 9.51
CA VAL A 193 17.96 -3.41 9.86
C VAL A 193 19.28 -4.00 10.39
N ILE A 194 20.40 -3.80 9.70
CA ILE A 194 21.74 -4.26 10.10
C ILE A 194 22.09 -3.71 11.48
N LYS A 195 21.89 -2.41 11.69
CA LYS A 195 22.12 -1.76 12.99
C LYS A 195 21.28 -2.37 14.10
N SER A 196 19.99 -2.61 13.82
CA SER A 196 19.08 -3.22 14.81
C SER A 196 19.47 -4.67 15.16
N MET A 197 19.95 -5.43 14.17
CA MET A 197 20.38 -6.82 14.36
C MET A 197 21.79 -6.94 14.96
N GLY A 198 22.59 -5.89 14.92
CA GLY A 198 24.01 -5.89 15.34
C GLY A 198 24.91 -6.76 14.46
N LYS A 199 24.47 -7.16 13.28
CA LYS A 199 25.19 -8.01 12.32
C LYS A 199 24.70 -7.81 10.89
N GLY A 200 25.52 -8.20 9.91
CA GLY A 200 25.21 -8.20 8.49
C GLY A 200 25.98 -7.15 7.70
N GLU A 201 25.98 -7.31 6.39
CA GLU A 201 26.56 -6.37 5.43
C GLU A 201 25.64 -6.18 4.22
N ILE A 202 25.74 -5.03 3.53
CA ILE A 202 25.00 -4.78 2.30
C ILE A 202 25.69 -5.48 1.13
N ALA A 203 24.89 -6.12 0.26
CA ALA A 203 25.31 -6.71 -1.01
C ALA A 203 24.38 -6.30 -2.15
N PHE A 204 24.88 -6.37 -3.41
CA PHE A 204 24.14 -6.00 -4.63
C PHE A 204 24.15 -7.11 -5.67
#